data_abe48470098635bc8a1483a33b088d8a
#
_entry.id   abe48470098635bc8a1483a33b088d8a
#
_cell.length_a   1.000
_cell.length_b   1.000
_cell.length_c   1.000
_cell.angle_alpha   90.00
_cell.angle_beta   90.00
_cell.angle_gamma   90.00
#
_symmetry.space_group_name_H-M   'P 1'
#
loop_
_entity.id
_entity.type
_entity.pdbx_description
1 polymer ?
#
loop_
_entity_poly.entity_id
_entity_poly.type
_entity_poly.pdbx_seq_one_letter_code
_entity_poly.pdbx_strand_id
1 'polypeptide(L)'
;TIETMASITLTPSEKEIHAFVQKHEHALTPSKNPYIRYFLKLPQASVSVYTSGKVLLQGEAAESYASFFGYQVAQVVSGQNFPLIGTDEVGNGSYFGGLAVVASFVTPDQHDFLRRLEVGDSKTLTDQKIRQIAPLLKENIQHQALLLSPSKYNEVIGERYNAVSVKVALHNQAIFLLLQKGVQPEKIVIDAFTSSQNYEKYLKNEANHFPNPVTLEEKAEGKYLAVAVSSIIARDLFLENLENLGRELGFQLPSGAGTASDKVASQILQAYGMKGLGFCAKLHFKNTEKAKQLLER
;
A
#
# COMPACT_ATOMS: atom_id res chain seq x y z
N THR A 1 28.17 5.75 0.70
CA THR A 1 26.99 5.46 -0.12
C THR A 1 26.80 3.95 -0.12
N ILE A 2 25.83 3.46 0.64
CA ILE A 2 25.39 2.07 0.56
C ILE A 2 24.46 2.03 -0.67
N GLU A 3 25.03 1.57 -1.80
CA GLU A 3 24.19 1.22 -2.95
C GLU A 3 23.32 0.04 -2.53
N THR A 4 22.02 0.28 -2.42
CA THR A 4 21.03 -0.78 -2.25
C THR A 4 21.02 -1.61 -3.53
N MET A 5 21.58 -2.82 -3.46
CA MET A 5 21.55 -3.75 -4.60
C MET A 5 20.09 -4.04 -4.95
N ALA A 6 19.70 -3.81 -6.21
CA ALA A 6 18.39 -4.19 -6.71
C ALA A 6 18.16 -5.68 -6.50
N SER A 7 16.99 -6.03 -5.98
CA SER A 7 16.60 -7.42 -5.69
C SER A 7 15.18 -7.65 -6.25
N ILE A 8 15.04 -8.70 -7.07
CA ILE A 8 13.80 -9.09 -7.71
C ILE A 8 13.50 -10.55 -7.38
N THR A 9 12.30 -10.83 -6.90
CA THR A 9 11.82 -12.20 -6.65
C THR A 9 10.68 -12.53 -7.61
N LEU A 10 10.81 -13.65 -8.34
CA LEU A 10 9.83 -14.13 -9.32
C LEU A 10 9.46 -15.59 -9.02
N THR A 11 8.33 -16.02 -9.55
CA THR A 11 7.88 -17.42 -9.52
C THR A 11 7.56 -17.89 -10.94
N PRO A 12 8.58 -18.03 -11.81
CA PRO A 12 8.35 -18.49 -13.20
C PRO A 12 7.99 -19.97 -13.26
N SER A 13 7.51 -20.41 -14.42
CA SER A 13 7.26 -21.83 -14.67
C SER A 13 8.56 -22.63 -14.69
N GLU A 14 8.47 -23.94 -14.43
CA GLU A 14 9.62 -24.84 -14.54
C GLU A 14 10.25 -24.82 -15.94
N LYS A 15 9.45 -24.68 -16.98
CA LYS A 15 9.93 -24.54 -18.36
C LYS A 15 10.77 -23.29 -18.56
N GLU A 16 10.35 -22.17 -18.01
CA GLU A 16 11.08 -20.90 -18.07
C GLU A 16 12.38 -20.97 -17.26
N ILE A 17 12.33 -21.56 -16.05
CA ILE A 17 13.52 -21.78 -15.23
C ILE A 17 14.54 -22.63 -15.97
N HIS A 18 14.10 -23.75 -16.55
CA HIS A 18 14.98 -24.65 -17.29
C HIS A 18 15.63 -23.96 -18.48
N ALA A 19 14.85 -23.22 -19.26
CA ALA A 19 15.36 -22.46 -20.40
C ALA A 19 16.40 -21.40 -19.99
N PHE A 20 16.16 -20.69 -18.88
CA PHE A 20 17.10 -19.70 -18.36
C PHE A 20 18.42 -20.35 -17.90
N VAL A 21 18.34 -21.43 -17.15
CA VAL A 21 19.52 -22.15 -16.66
C VAL A 21 20.31 -22.72 -17.83
N GLN A 22 19.65 -23.27 -18.83
CA GLN A 22 20.30 -23.80 -20.03
C GLN A 22 21.02 -22.71 -20.82
N LYS A 23 20.38 -21.56 -20.99
CA LYS A 23 20.98 -20.39 -21.67
C LYS A 23 22.23 -19.87 -20.95
N HIS A 24 22.27 -19.95 -19.62
CA HIS A 24 23.34 -19.43 -18.78
C HIS A 24 24.12 -20.54 -18.06
N GLU A 25 24.22 -21.71 -18.64
CA GLU A 25 24.87 -22.89 -18.07
C GLU A 25 26.31 -22.62 -17.62
N HIS A 26 27.02 -21.80 -18.35
CA HIS A 26 28.40 -21.38 -18.04
C HIS A 26 28.53 -20.60 -16.73
N ALA A 27 27.44 -20.02 -16.23
CA ALA A 27 27.41 -19.24 -14.99
C ALA A 27 27.03 -20.06 -13.76
N LEU A 28 26.68 -21.34 -13.94
CA LEU A 28 26.35 -22.23 -12.83
C LEU A 28 27.52 -22.32 -11.83
N THR A 29 27.18 -22.09 -10.56
CA THR A 29 28.15 -22.06 -9.46
C THR A 29 27.63 -22.93 -8.32
N PRO A 30 28.50 -23.74 -7.66
CA PRO A 30 28.05 -24.51 -6.49
C PRO A 30 27.54 -23.63 -5.37
N SER A 31 26.47 -24.05 -4.70
CA SER A 31 25.91 -23.40 -3.51
C SER A 31 25.90 -24.39 -2.33
N LYS A 32 26.23 -23.89 -1.14
CA LYS A 32 26.15 -24.66 0.10
C LYS A 32 24.74 -24.66 0.71
N ASN A 33 23.83 -23.82 0.18
CA ASN A 33 22.46 -23.74 0.67
C ASN A 33 21.63 -24.90 0.09
N PRO A 34 21.11 -25.81 0.93
CA PRO A 34 20.36 -26.98 0.45
C PRO A 34 19.02 -26.61 -0.23
N TYR A 35 18.52 -25.40 -0.02
CA TYR A 35 17.29 -24.92 -0.63
C TYR A 35 17.49 -24.26 -2.00
N ILE A 36 18.75 -24.05 -2.41
CA ILE A 36 19.10 -23.51 -3.73
C ILE A 36 19.35 -24.68 -4.69
N ARG A 37 18.51 -24.77 -5.71
CA ARG A 37 18.60 -25.77 -6.77
C ARG A 37 19.64 -25.42 -7.83
N TYR A 38 19.66 -24.14 -8.23
CA TYR A 38 20.65 -23.56 -9.15
C TYR A 38 21.10 -22.21 -8.63
N PHE A 39 22.41 -21.97 -8.65
CA PHE A 39 22.98 -20.67 -8.36
C PHE A 39 23.84 -20.25 -9.56
N LEU A 40 23.55 -19.07 -10.11
CA LEU A 40 24.25 -18.54 -11.29
C LEU A 40 24.91 -17.21 -10.92
N LYS A 41 26.21 -17.10 -11.17
CA LYS A 41 26.98 -15.86 -11.11
C LYS A 41 27.07 -15.28 -12.51
N LEU A 42 26.26 -14.28 -12.78
CA LEU A 42 26.21 -13.59 -14.06
C LEU A 42 26.95 -12.26 -13.99
N PRO A 43 27.33 -11.66 -15.14
CA PRO A 43 27.87 -10.30 -15.14
C PRO A 43 26.91 -9.32 -14.44
N GLN A 44 27.40 -8.65 -13.38
CA GLN A 44 26.67 -7.66 -12.59
C GLN A 44 25.35 -8.16 -11.93
N ALA A 45 25.19 -9.48 -11.82
CA ALA A 45 24.04 -10.04 -11.13
C ALA A 45 24.29 -11.47 -10.63
N SER A 46 23.54 -11.89 -9.63
CA SER A 46 23.43 -13.28 -9.22
C SER A 46 21.99 -13.74 -9.28
N VAL A 47 21.78 -15.02 -9.61
CA VAL A 47 20.46 -15.63 -9.69
C VAL A 47 20.44 -16.88 -8.83
N SER A 48 19.50 -16.95 -7.88
CA SER A 48 19.27 -18.11 -7.02
C SER A 48 17.92 -18.71 -7.38
N VAL A 49 17.91 -19.96 -7.83
CA VAL A 49 16.70 -20.73 -8.09
C VAL A 49 16.50 -21.68 -6.92
N TYR A 50 15.41 -21.48 -6.19
CA TYR A 50 15.10 -22.26 -4.99
C TYR A 50 14.30 -23.53 -5.34
N THR A 51 14.37 -24.51 -4.47
CA THR A 51 13.59 -25.77 -4.58
C THR A 51 12.08 -25.52 -4.58
N SER A 52 11.64 -24.39 -4.02
CA SER A 52 10.24 -23.93 -4.02
C SER A 52 9.76 -23.42 -5.39
N GLY A 53 10.66 -23.24 -6.36
CA GLY A 53 10.35 -22.61 -7.64
C GLY A 53 10.50 -21.09 -7.65
N LYS A 54 10.85 -20.46 -6.52
CA LYS A 54 11.17 -19.03 -6.46
C LYS A 54 12.52 -18.77 -7.11
N VAL A 55 12.62 -17.64 -7.80
CA VAL A 55 13.86 -17.15 -8.41
C VAL A 55 14.17 -15.77 -7.83
N LEU A 56 15.34 -15.63 -7.23
CA LEU A 56 15.85 -14.38 -6.68
C LEU A 56 16.97 -13.86 -7.55
N LEU A 57 16.80 -12.67 -8.12
CA LEU A 57 17.79 -11.98 -8.91
C LEU A 57 18.31 -10.76 -8.14
N GLN A 58 19.63 -10.63 -8.01
CA GLN A 58 20.28 -9.58 -7.24
C GLN A 58 21.41 -8.96 -8.04
N GLY A 59 21.60 -7.64 -7.92
CA GLY A 59 22.67 -6.90 -8.56
C GLY A 59 22.20 -5.85 -9.54
N GLU A 60 23.13 -5.09 -10.10
CA GLU A 60 22.84 -3.99 -11.03
C GLU A 60 22.09 -4.45 -12.29
N ALA A 61 22.40 -5.65 -12.80
CA ALA A 61 21.80 -6.21 -14.00
C ALA A 61 20.59 -7.11 -13.70
N ALA A 62 20.07 -7.14 -12.45
CA ALA A 62 18.97 -8.01 -12.07
C ALA A 62 17.72 -7.80 -12.94
N GLU A 63 17.37 -6.56 -13.25
CA GLU A 63 16.22 -6.24 -14.10
C GLU A 63 16.39 -6.77 -15.53
N SER A 64 17.58 -6.63 -16.08
CA SER A 64 17.90 -7.12 -17.42
C SER A 64 17.73 -8.63 -17.54
N TYR A 65 18.21 -9.39 -16.55
CA TYR A 65 18.04 -10.85 -16.53
C TYR A 65 16.59 -11.25 -16.20
N ALA A 66 15.89 -10.50 -15.35
CA ALA A 66 14.50 -10.74 -15.01
C ALA A 66 13.56 -10.59 -16.22
N SER A 67 13.93 -9.76 -17.18
CA SER A 67 13.16 -9.59 -18.43
C SER A 67 13.00 -10.88 -19.23
N PHE A 68 13.92 -11.83 -19.09
CA PHE A 68 13.81 -13.16 -19.69
C PHE A 68 12.53 -13.90 -19.24
N PHE A 69 12.09 -13.66 -18.01
CA PHE A 69 10.89 -14.23 -17.43
C PHE A 69 9.64 -13.37 -17.66
N GLY A 70 9.71 -12.39 -18.57
CA GLY A 70 8.60 -11.46 -18.81
C GLY A 70 8.48 -10.36 -17.75
N TYR A 71 9.45 -10.25 -16.84
CA TYR A 71 9.50 -9.14 -15.89
C TYR A 71 9.70 -7.85 -16.67
N GLN A 72 8.73 -6.98 -16.54
CA GLN A 72 8.88 -5.60 -16.97
C GLN A 72 9.12 -4.80 -15.69
N VAL A 73 10.23 -4.04 -15.66
CA VAL A 73 10.33 -2.94 -14.73
C VAL A 73 9.00 -2.21 -14.88
N ALA A 74 8.25 -2.10 -13.80
CA ALA A 74 7.14 -1.17 -13.79
C ALA A 74 7.78 0.16 -14.16
N GLN A 75 7.75 0.49 -15.44
CA GLN A 75 8.10 1.83 -15.86
C GLN A 75 7.15 2.69 -15.06
N VAL A 76 7.69 3.33 -14.03
CA VAL A 76 7.01 4.41 -13.37
C VAL A 76 6.82 5.42 -14.45
N VAL A 77 5.81 5.11 -15.13
CA VAL A 77 5.00 5.82 -16.06
C VAL A 77 5.70 6.86 -16.89
N SER A 78 5.99 6.44 -18.04
CA SER A 78 6.03 7.24 -19.26
C SER A 78 4.72 8.01 -19.56
N GLY A 79 3.74 8.06 -18.66
CA GLY A 79 2.40 8.58 -18.94
C GLY A 79 2.03 9.87 -18.21
N GLN A 80 2.78 10.31 -17.20
CA GLN A 80 2.39 11.47 -16.41
C GLN A 80 3.22 12.71 -16.76
N ASN A 81 3.04 13.28 -17.96
CA ASN A 81 3.63 14.56 -18.32
C ASN A 81 2.71 15.76 -18.05
N PHE A 82 1.81 15.63 -17.08
CA PHE A 82 0.82 16.65 -16.74
C PHE A 82 0.53 16.66 -15.24
N PRO A 83 -0.01 17.78 -14.71
CA PRO A 83 -0.43 17.86 -13.31
C PRO A 83 -1.57 16.88 -13.00
N LEU A 84 -1.44 16.12 -11.93
CA LEU A 84 -2.38 15.04 -11.60
C LEU A 84 -2.65 14.99 -10.10
N ILE A 85 -3.92 14.81 -9.72
CA ILE A 85 -4.31 14.38 -8.38
C ILE A 85 -4.42 12.86 -8.38
N GLY A 86 -3.72 12.21 -7.46
CA GLY A 86 -3.85 10.78 -7.20
C GLY A 86 -4.29 10.52 -5.76
N THR A 87 -5.16 9.52 -5.56
CA THR A 87 -5.64 9.15 -4.23
C THR A 87 -5.46 7.67 -3.93
N ASP A 88 -5.27 7.37 -2.66
CA ASP A 88 -5.22 6.00 -2.17
C ASP A 88 -5.67 5.93 -0.71
N GLU A 89 -5.99 4.73 -0.24
CA GLU A 89 -6.36 4.46 1.15
C GLU A 89 -5.54 3.35 1.77
N VAL A 90 -5.38 3.42 3.10
CA VAL A 90 -4.74 2.39 3.93
C VAL A 90 -5.59 2.14 5.18
N GLY A 91 -5.71 0.89 5.57
CA GLY A 91 -6.41 0.46 6.79
C GLY A 91 -7.68 -0.34 6.55
N ASN A 92 -8.14 -0.46 5.29
CA ASN A 92 -9.36 -1.18 4.93
C ASN A 92 -9.33 -2.67 5.32
N GLY A 93 -8.17 -3.31 5.24
CA GLY A 93 -7.98 -4.72 5.62
C GLY A 93 -7.48 -4.93 7.06
N SER A 94 -7.38 -3.88 7.86
CA SER A 94 -6.87 -3.97 9.22
C SER A 94 -8.01 -3.86 10.23
N TYR A 95 -8.04 -4.80 11.15
CA TYR A 95 -9.01 -4.79 12.26
C TYR A 95 -8.77 -3.60 13.18
N PHE A 96 -7.53 -3.46 13.65
CA PHE A 96 -7.13 -2.29 14.44
C PHE A 96 -6.80 -1.10 13.55
N GLY A 97 -6.98 0.09 14.11
CA GLY A 97 -6.73 1.34 13.44
C GLY A 97 -7.90 1.81 12.58
N GLY A 98 -7.80 3.06 12.17
CA GLY A 98 -8.82 3.70 11.34
C GLY A 98 -8.63 3.44 9.85
N LEU A 99 -9.19 4.33 9.07
CA LEU A 99 -9.07 4.34 7.61
C LEU A 99 -8.44 5.67 7.19
N ALA A 100 -7.25 5.61 6.61
CA ALA A 100 -6.51 6.76 6.13
C ALA A 100 -6.70 6.91 4.62
N VAL A 101 -7.11 8.08 4.17
CA VAL A 101 -7.26 8.41 2.74
C VAL A 101 -6.49 9.69 2.46
N VAL A 102 -5.71 9.70 1.40
CA VAL A 102 -4.88 10.83 1.00
C VAL A 102 -5.09 11.14 -0.47
N ALA A 103 -5.24 12.42 -0.79
CA ALA A 103 -5.17 12.98 -2.13
C ALA A 103 -3.89 13.82 -2.24
N SER A 104 -3.12 13.62 -3.30
CA SER A 104 -1.87 14.35 -3.56
C SER A 104 -1.87 14.94 -4.96
N PHE A 105 -1.37 16.17 -5.07
CA PHE A 105 -1.22 16.87 -6.35
C PHE A 105 0.25 16.88 -6.75
N VAL A 106 0.58 16.22 -7.85
CA VAL A 106 1.94 16.08 -8.34
C VAL A 106 2.04 16.69 -9.74
N THR A 107 3.05 17.53 -9.94
CA THR A 107 3.38 18.16 -11.21
C THR A 107 4.64 17.52 -11.82
N PRO A 108 4.85 17.59 -13.15
CA PRO A 108 6.00 16.98 -13.80
C PRO A 108 7.36 17.43 -13.26
N ASP A 109 7.49 18.67 -12.83
CA ASP A 109 8.73 19.22 -12.25
C ASP A 109 9.11 18.56 -10.91
N GLN A 110 8.19 17.88 -10.24
CA GLN A 110 8.43 17.16 -8.98
C GLN A 110 8.86 15.70 -9.19
N HIS A 111 8.81 15.18 -10.40
CA HIS A 111 9.07 13.76 -10.67
C HIS A 111 10.48 13.32 -10.30
N ASP A 112 11.50 14.12 -10.61
CA ASP A 112 12.89 13.78 -10.26
C ASP A 112 13.10 13.71 -8.75
N PHE A 113 12.53 14.66 -8.02
CA PHE A 113 12.52 14.64 -6.54
C PHE A 113 11.89 13.35 -6.00
N LEU A 114 10.74 12.97 -6.54
CA LEU A 114 10.01 11.77 -6.09
C LEU A 114 10.76 10.48 -6.43
N ARG A 115 11.38 10.41 -7.60
CA ARG A 115 12.20 9.25 -7.98
C ARG A 115 13.42 9.08 -7.10
N ARG A 116 14.09 10.18 -6.71
CA ARG A 116 15.21 10.14 -5.76
C ARG A 116 14.81 9.62 -4.39
N LEU A 117 13.55 9.81 -3.99
CA LEU A 117 12.98 9.25 -2.77
C LEU A 117 12.46 7.81 -2.95
N GLU A 118 12.61 7.22 -4.13
CA GLU A 118 12.13 5.85 -4.46
C GLU A 118 10.60 5.70 -4.41
N VAL A 119 9.86 6.80 -4.58
CA VAL A 119 8.38 6.81 -4.50
C VAL A 119 7.74 5.88 -5.52
N GLY A 120 8.29 5.78 -6.72
CA GLY A 120 7.75 4.94 -7.79
C GLY A 120 7.77 3.43 -7.49
N ASP A 121 8.50 3.02 -6.48
CA ASP A 121 8.67 1.62 -6.07
C ASP A 121 8.04 1.35 -4.69
N SER A 122 6.93 1.99 -4.40
CA SER A 122 6.28 2.00 -3.09
C SER A 122 5.94 0.60 -2.55
N LYS A 123 5.70 -0.38 -3.43
CA LYS A 123 5.41 -1.77 -3.03
C LYS A 123 6.60 -2.50 -2.40
N THR A 124 7.82 -2.05 -2.67
CA THR A 124 9.05 -2.61 -2.11
C THR A 124 9.54 -1.86 -0.88
N LEU A 125 8.91 -0.71 -0.55
CA LEU A 125 9.28 0.09 0.60
C LEU A 125 8.82 -0.56 1.90
N THR A 126 9.75 -0.66 2.85
CA THR A 126 9.43 -1.09 4.21
C THR A 126 8.69 0.01 4.97
N ASP A 127 7.97 -0.35 6.04
CA ASP A 127 7.31 0.64 6.90
C ASP A 127 8.32 1.65 7.48
N GLN A 128 9.51 1.20 7.83
CA GLN A 128 10.58 2.07 8.30
C GLN A 128 10.96 3.13 7.24
N LYS A 129 11.13 2.71 5.98
CA LYS A 129 11.46 3.61 4.87
C LYS A 129 10.31 4.58 4.59
N ILE A 130 9.07 4.10 4.60
CA ILE A 130 7.87 4.91 4.44
C ILE A 130 7.84 6.03 5.49
N ARG A 131 8.11 5.71 6.75
CA ARG A 131 8.13 6.68 7.84
C ARG A 131 9.29 7.67 7.73
N GLN A 132 10.37 7.32 7.06
CA GLN A 132 11.49 8.23 6.80
C GLN A 132 11.17 9.23 5.69
N ILE A 133 10.50 8.80 4.62
CA ILE A 133 10.24 9.65 3.45
C ILE A 133 8.92 10.42 3.54
N ALA A 134 7.94 9.94 4.29
CA ALA A 134 6.63 10.59 4.40
C ALA A 134 6.71 12.06 4.87
N PRO A 135 7.52 12.44 5.86
CA PRO A 135 7.67 13.85 6.24
C PRO A 135 8.16 14.72 5.10
N LEU A 136 9.09 14.24 4.28
CA LEU A 136 9.61 14.97 3.11
C LEU A 136 8.54 15.13 2.03
N LEU A 137 7.69 14.12 1.84
CA LEU A 137 6.56 14.21 0.91
C LEU A 137 5.53 15.23 1.39
N LYS A 138 5.18 15.20 2.67
CA LYS A 138 4.21 16.13 3.26
C LYS A 138 4.67 17.58 3.17
N GLU A 139 5.98 17.82 3.30
CA GLU A 139 6.56 19.15 3.23
C GLU A 139 6.60 19.68 1.78
N ASN A 140 6.82 18.83 0.79
CA ASN A 140 7.09 19.24 -0.59
C ASN A 140 5.94 19.04 -1.57
N ILE A 141 4.95 18.21 -1.22
CA ILE A 141 3.83 17.88 -2.11
C ILE A 141 2.52 18.40 -1.50
N GLN A 142 1.77 19.17 -2.29
CA GLN A 142 0.42 19.57 -1.88
C GLN A 142 -0.47 18.33 -1.78
N HIS A 143 -1.09 18.16 -0.62
CA HIS A 143 -1.91 16.99 -0.32
C HIS A 143 -2.99 17.31 0.68
N GLN A 144 -3.97 16.43 0.75
CA GLN A 144 -5.00 16.44 1.78
C GLN A 144 -5.10 15.03 2.36
N ALA A 145 -4.83 14.90 3.66
CA ALA A 145 -4.91 13.64 4.37
C ALA A 145 -6.13 13.63 5.29
N LEU A 146 -6.87 12.52 5.28
CA LEU A 146 -8.02 12.30 6.14
C LEU A 146 -7.84 10.99 6.91
N LEU A 147 -8.13 11.01 8.19
CA LEU A 147 -8.18 9.82 9.03
C LEU A 147 -9.57 9.67 9.64
N LEU A 148 -10.26 8.60 9.29
CA LEU A 148 -11.47 8.17 9.96
C LEU A 148 -11.06 7.26 11.12
N SER A 149 -11.25 7.72 12.37
CA SER A 149 -10.90 6.93 13.55
C SER A 149 -11.76 5.67 13.66
N PRO A 150 -11.30 4.61 14.35
CA PRO A 150 -12.12 3.43 14.58
C PRO A 150 -13.47 3.74 15.24
N SER A 151 -13.47 4.62 16.25
CA SER A 151 -14.71 5.04 16.92
C SER A 151 -15.71 5.66 15.93
N LYS A 152 -15.26 6.56 15.09
CA LYS A 152 -16.12 7.19 14.09
C LYS A 152 -16.54 6.22 13.00
N TYR A 153 -15.64 5.34 12.59
CA TYR A 153 -15.93 4.26 11.65
C TYR A 153 -17.08 3.40 12.17
N ASN A 154 -17.01 2.95 13.43
CA ASN A 154 -18.06 2.13 14.05
C ASN A 154 -19.40 2.86 14.15
N GLU A 155 -19.37 4.18 14.34
CA GLU A 155 -20.57 5.02 14.42
C GLU A 155 -21.30 5.12 13.07
N VAL A 156 -20.56 5.23 11.96
CA VAL A 156 -21.16 5.51 10.64
C VAL A 156 -21.41 4.25 9.80
N ILE A 157 -20.67 3.17 10.06
CA ILE A 157 -20.85 1.89 9.35
C ILE A 157 -22.13 1.21 9.80
N GLY A 158 -22.93 0.79 8.84
CA GLY A 158 -24.20 0.09 9.06
C GLY A 158 -25.42 0.99 8.96
N GLU A 159 -25.36 2.21 9.49
CA GLU A 159 -26.48 3.17 9.42
C GLU A 159 -26.40 4.04 8.16
N ARG A 160 -25.32 4.80 8.04
CA ARG A 160 -25.14 5.78 6.97
C ARG A 160 -24.31 5.25 5.81
N TYR A 161 -23.28 4.46 6.12
CA TYR A 161 -22.31 3.95 5.15
C TYR A 161 -22.14 2.44 5.25
N ASN A 162 -21.78 1.83 4.12
CA ASN A 162 -21.19 0.49 4.08
C ASN A 162 -19.66 0.61 3.85
N ALA A 163 -18.96 -0.53 3.80
CA ALA A 163 -17.51 -0.56 3.65
C ALA A 163 -17.00 0.08 2.34
N VAL A 164 -17.82 0.12 1.29
CA VAL A 164 -17.47 0.74 0.00
C VAL A 164 -17.84 2.22 0.01
N SER A 165 -19.06 2.57 0.39
CA SER A 165 -19.54 3.95 0.33
C SER A 165 -18.80 4.89 1.28
N VAL A 166 -18.28 4.41 2.41
CA VAL A 166 -17.42 5.21 3.30
C VAL A 166 -16.11 5.58 2.61
N LYS A 167 -15.55 4.70 1.80
CA LYS A 167 -14.35 5.03 1.02
C LYS A 167 -14.66 6.04 -0.07
N VAL A 168 -15.79 5.91 -0.75
CA VAL A 168 -16.23 6.92 -1.73
C VAL A 168 -16.32 8.30 -1.08
N ALA A 169 -16.96 8.40 0.08
CA ALA A 169 -17.08 9.65 0.82
C ALA A 169 -15.71 10.26 1.15
N LEU A 170 -14.78 9.45 1.64
CA LEU A 170 -13.45 9.92 2.05
C LEU A 170 -12.59 10.34 0.84
N HIS A 171 -12.57 9.56 -0.25
CA HIS A 171 -11.85 9.95 -1.46
C HIS A 171 -12.41 11.24 -2.05
N ASN A 172 -13.72 11.35 -2.14
CA ASN A 172 -14.38 12.56 -2.63
C ASN A 172 -14.03 13.77 -1.78
N GLN A 173 -14.08 13.63 -0.46
CA GLN A 173 -13.78 14.73 0.46
C GLN A 173 -12.32 15.16 0.38
N ALA A 174 -11.38 14.22 0.30
CA ALA A 174 -9.95 14.53 0.17
C ALA A 174 -9.66 15.29 -1.13
N ILE A 175 -10.24 14.86 -2.25
CA ILE A 175 -10.10 15.52 -3.55
C ILE A 175 -10.72 16.93 -3.49
N PHE A 176 -11.95 17.03 -2.98
CA PHE A 176 -12.66 18.30 -2.85
C PHE A 176 -11.84 19.34 -2.07
N LEU A 177 -11.32 18.95 -0.91
CA LEU A 177 -10.52 19.85 -0.07
C LEU A 177 -9.21 20.24 -0.75
N LEU A 178 -8.58 19.33 -1.48
CA LEU A 178 -7.35 19.64 -2.21
C LEU A 178 -7.62 20.61 -3.36
N LEU A 179 -8.72 20.43 -4.11
CA LEU A 179 -9.14 21.36 -5.15
C LEU A 179 -9.43 22.76 -4.59
N GLN A 180 -9.99 22.85 -3.40
CA GLN A 180 -10.23 24.15 -2.73
C GLN A 180 -8.96 24.92 -2.39
N LYS A 181 -7.82 24.23 -2.31
CA LYS A 181 -6.50 24.88 -2.15
C LYS A 181 -6.01 25.56 -3.43
N GLY A 182 -6.75 25.44 -4.55
CA GLY A 182 -6.45 26.12 -5.80
C GLY A 182 -5.59 25.33 -6.77
N VAL A 183 -5.31 24.06 -6.52
CA VAL A 183 -4.57 23.21 -7.47
C VAL A 183 -5.39 22.96 -8.73
N GLN A 184 -4.73 22.88 -9.87
CA GLN A 184 -5.37 22.71 -11.19
C GLN A 184 -4.85 21.43 -11.85
N PRO A 185 -5.44 20.27 -11.53
CA PRO A 185 -5.05 19.01 -12.16
C PRO A 185 -5.65 18.91 -13.57
N GLU A 186 -4.92 18.29 -14.48
CA GLU A 186 -5.47 17.86 -15.78
C GLU A 186 -6.23 16.54 -15.65
N LYS A 187 -5.88 15.72 -14.67
CA LYS A 187 -6.52 14.43 -14.42
C LYS A 187 -6.59 14.14 -12.92
N ILE A 188 -7.64 13.43 -12.50
CA ILE A 188 -7.80 12.91 -11.15
C ILE A 188 -7.94 11.40 -11.22
N VAL A 189 -7.04 10.67 -10.54
CA VAL A 189 -7.02 9.20 -10.53
C VAL A 189 -7.17 8.70 -9.10
N ILE A 190 -8.10 7.78 -8.92
CA ILE A 190 -8.30 7.03 -7.69
C ILE A 190 -7.78 5.60 -7.90
N ASP A 191 -6.98 5.08 -6.98
CA ASP A 191 -6.67 3.64 -6.96
C ASP A 191 -7.96 2.88 -6.70
N ALA A 192 -8.38 2.07 -7.68
CA ALA A 192 -9.73 1.51 -7.71
C ALA A 192 -9.97 0.50 -6.58
N PHE A 193 -10.97 0.75 -5.78
CA PHE A 193 -11.48 -0.14 -4.74
C PHE A 193 -12.90 -0.65 -5.06
N THR A 194 -13.51 -0.14 -6.12
CA THR A 194 -14.82 -0.52 -6.62
C THR A 194 -14.92 -0.14 -8.10
N SER A 195 -15.99 -0.49 -8.77
CA SER A 195 -16.25 -0.06 -10.15
C SER A 195 -16.58 1.43 -10.23
N SER A 196 -16.32 2.04 -11.38
CA SER A 196 -16.72 3.43 -11.65
C SER A 196 -18.22 3.62 -11.47
N GLN A 197 -19.01 2.65 -11.87
CA GLN A 197 -20.47 2.68 -11.74
C GLN A 197 -20.93 2.73 -10.27
N ASN A 198 -20.33 1.89 -9.41
CA ASN A 198 -20.60 1.91 -7.98
C ASN A 198 -20.11 3.22 -7.33
N TYR A 199 -18.93 3.70 -7.72
CA TYR A 199 -18.42 4.97 -7.22
C TYR A 199 -19.38 6.11 -7.49
N GLU A 200 -19.85 6.25 -8.72
CA GLU A 200 -20.83 7.27 -9.12
C GLU A 200 -22.16 7.14 -8.38
N LYS A 201 -22.63 5.91 -8.20
CA LYS A 201 -23.86 5.62 -7.45
C LYS A 201 -23.79 6.15 -6.02
N TYR A 202 -22.70 5.89 -5.31
CA TYR A 202 -22.54 6.35 -3.93
C TYR A 202 -22.21 7.83 -3.84
N LEU A 203 -21.50 8.37 -4.84
CA LEU A 203 -21.15 9.78 -4.91
C LEU A 203 -22.38 10.70 -4.90
N LYS A 204 -23.49 10.26 -5.47
CA LYS A 204 -24.76 11.03 -5.50
C LYS A 204 -25.26 11.40 -4.11
N ASN A 205 -24.94 10.62 -3.09
CA ASN A 205 -25.35 10.85 -1.71
C ASN A 205 -24.43 11.79 -0.93
N GLU A 206 -23.31 12.19 -1.51
CA GLU A 206 -22.37 13.09 -0.86
C GLU A 206 -22.73 14.55 -1.11
N ALA A 207 -22.49 15.40 -0.09
CA ALA A 207 -22.83 16.82 -0.17
C ALA A 207 -21.90 17.61 -1.08
N ASN A 208 -20.62 17.24 -1.13
CA ASN A 208 -19.59 17.96 -1.87
C ASN A 208 -19.36 17.35 -3.25
N HIS A 209 -19.41 18.21 -4.26
CA HIS A 209 -19.18 17.85 -5.65
C HIS A 209 -18.24 18.84 -6.30
N PHE A 210 -17.56 18.41 -7.37
CA PHE A 210 -16.71 19.25 -8.19
C PHE A 210 -16.85 18.84 -9.66
N PRO A 211 -16.57 19.74 -10.61
CA PRO A 211 -16.80 19.47 -12.05
C PRO A 211 -15.78 18.53 -12.70
N ASN A 212 -14.60 18.35 -12.07
CA ASN A 212 -13.53 17.54 -12.63
C ASN A 212 -13.95 16.07 -12.72
N PRO A 213 -13.76 15.42 -13.87
CA PRO A 213 -13.98 13.98 -13.98
C PRO A 213 -12.95 13.20 -13.17
N VAL A 214 -13.37 12.07 -12.61
CA VAL A 214 -12.54 11.17 -11.81
C VAL A 214 -12.41 9.83 -12.52
N THR A 215 -11.21 9.31 -12.63
CA THR A 215 -10.92 8.00 -13.20
C THR A 215 -10.51 7.04 -12.09
N LEU A 216 -11.14 5.86 -12.01
CA LEU A 216 -10.72 4.77 -11.14
C LEU A 216 -9.87 3.80 -11.97
N GLU A 217 -8.65 3.53 -11.51
CA GLU A 217 -7.72 2.60 -12.14
C GLU A 217 -7.17 1.60 -11.14
N GLU A 218 -7.16 0.33 -11.51
CA GLU A 218 -6.55 -0.72 -10.68
C GLU A 218 -5.03 -0.58 -10.68
N LYS A 219 -4.42 -0.83 -9.52
CA LYS A 219 -2.97 -0.76 -9.30
C LYS A 219 -2.37 0.59 -9.74
N ALA A 220 -3.09 1.65 -9.49
CA ALA A 220 -2.73 2.99 -9.93
C ALA A 220 -1.46 3.51 -9.24
N GLU A 221 -1.10 3.03 -8.04
CA GLU A 221 0.14 3.38 -7.38
C GLU A 221 1.39 2.98 -8.19
N GLY A 222 1.30 1.94 -9.01
CA GLY A 222 2.36 1.53 -9.94
C GLY A 222 2.40 2.30 -11.25
N LYS A 223 1.36 3.11 -11.52
CA LYS A 223 1.19 3.86 -12.77
C LYS A 223 1.38 5.36 -12.64
N TYR A 224 1.04 5.94 -11.49
CA TYR A 224 1.02 7.38 -11.25
C TYR A 224 1.76 7.73 -9.97
N LEU A 225 2.74 8.62 -10.06
CA LEU A 225 3.50 9.09 -8.91
C LEU A 225 2.60 9.76 -7.85
N ALA A 226 1.58 10.49 -8.27
CA ALA A 226 0.63 11.11 -7.34
C ALA A 226 -0.10 10.06 -6.48
N VAL A 227 -0.48 8.92 -7.06
CA VAL A 227 -1.11 7.82 -6.32
C VAL A 227 -0.10 7.16 -5.38
N ALA A 228 1.13 6.95 -5.84
CA ALA A 228 2.21 6.40 -5.01
C ALA A 228 2.53 7.29 -3.81
N VAL A 229 2.59 8.61 -3.99
CA VAL A 229 2.75 9.58 -2.90
C VAL A 229 1.62 9.45 -1.88
N SER A 230 0.38 9.41 -2.34
CA SER A 230 -0.80 9.26 -1.49
C SER A 230 -0.78 7.94 -0.71
N SER A 231 -0.37 6.84 -1.33
CA SER A 231 -0.19 5.54 -0.68
C SER A 231 0.81 5.61 0.48
N ILE A 232 1.95 6.26 0.27
CA ILE A 232 3.00 6.40 1.28
C ILE A 232 2.52 7.26 2.45
N ILE A 233 1.93 8.42 2.17
CA ILE A 233 1.42 9.32 3.22
C ILE A 233 0.28 8.64 4.00
N ALA A 234 -0.61 7.92 3.31
CA ALA A 234 -1.70 7.19 3.95
C ALA A 234 -1.18 6.06 4.85
N ARG A 235 -0.15 5.32 4.40
CA ARG A 235 0.48 4.27 5.23
C ARG A 235 1.12 4.84 6.48
N ASP A 236 1.86 5.94 6.35
CA ASP A 236 2.47 6.63 7.50
C ASP A 236 1.40 7.11 8.51
N LEU A 237 0.34 7.72 8.02
CA LEU A 237 -0.79 8.16 8.86
C LEU A 237 -1.47 6.98 9.57
N PHE A 238 -1.66 5.88 8.88
CA PHE A 238 -2.24 4.67 9.45
C PHE A 238 -1.35 4.07 10.55
N LEU A 239 -0.05 3.97 10.32
CA LEU A 239 0.91 3.47 11.31
C LEU A 239 0.97 4.36 12.55
N GLU A 240 0.96 5.68 12.37
CA GLU A 240 0.88 6.64 13.47
C GLU A 240 -0.41 6.45 14.27
N ASN A 241 -1.53 6.22 13.60
CA ASN A 241 -2.81 5.95 14.28
C ASN A 241 -2.75 4.68 15.13
N LEU A 242 -2.20 3.58 14.59
CA LEU A 242 -2.00 2.35 15.38
C LEU A 242 -1.15 2.59 16.61
N GLU A 243 -0.04 3.32 16.49
CA GLU A 243 0.84 3.63 17.60
C GLU A 243 0.15 4.48 18.67
N ASN A 244 -0.58 5.51 18.26
CA ASN A 244 -1.29 6.40 19.18
C ASN A 244 -2.39 5.68 19.94
N LEU A 245 -3.20 4.87 19.26
CA LEU A 245 -4.24 4.07 19.89
C LEU A 245 -3.65 3.04 20.86
N GLY A 246 -2.61 2.35 20.44
CA GLY A 246 -1.91 1.37 21.26
C GLY A 246 -1.27 1.99 22.51
N ARG A 247 -0.69 3.16 22.38
CA ARG A 247 -0.09 3.89 23.50
C ARG A 247 -1.13 4.27 24.55
N GLU A 248 -2.31 4.71 24.13
CA GLU A 248 -3.40 5.05 25.07
C GLU A 248 -3.92 3.82 25.82
N LEU A 249 -3.97 2.66 25.16
CA LEU A 249 -4.47 1.43 25.79
C LEU A 249 -3.39 0.60 26.51
N GLY A 250 -2.11 0.90 26.23
CA GLY A 250 -1.00 0.10 26.77
C GLY A 250 -0.79 -1.23 26.03
N PHE A 251 -1.20 -1.32 24.77
CA PHE A 251 -1.04 -2.51 23.93
C PHE A 251 -0.35 -2.15 22.61
N GLN A 252 0.42 -3.08 22.09
CA GLN A 252 0.93 -2.99 20.73
C GLN A 252 -0.13 -3.58 19.77
N LEU A 253 -0.69 -2.72 18.91
CA LEU A 253 -1.75 -3.11 17.98
C LEU A 253 -1.13 -3.61 16.67
N PRO A 254 -1.33 -4.88 16.29
CA PRO A 254 -0.86 -5.37 14.99
C PRO A 254 -1.72 -4.85 13.85
N SER A 255 -1.13 -4.66 12.68
CA SER A 255 -1.87 -4.43 11.44
C SER A 255 -2.47 -5.75 10.91
N GLY A 256 -3.46 -5.64 10.03
CA GLY A 256 -4.14 -6.81 9.46
C GLY A 256 -5.28 -7.32 10.31
N ALA A 257 -5.79 -8.50 9.96
CA ALA A 257 -6.99 -9.09 10.58
C ALA A 257 -6.79 -10.59 10.90
N GLY A 258 -5.56 -10.99 11.15
CA GLY A 258 -5.19 -12.37 11.45
C GLY A 258 -5.32 -12.73 12.93
N THR A 259 -4.75 -13.88 13.29
CA THR A 259 -4.78 -14.42 14.65
C THR A 259 -4.07 -13.56 15.69
N ALA A 260 -3.02 -12.84 15.28
CA ALA A 260 -2.35 -11.88 16.15
C ALA A 260 -3.31 -10.77 16.60
N SER A 261 -4.17 -10.30 15.71
CA SER A 261 -5.21 -9.31 16.02
C SER A 261 -6.27 -9.89 16.95
N ASP A 262 -6.69 -11.14 16.76
CA ASP A 262 -7.66 -11.82 17.64
C ASP A 262 -7.14 -11.89 19.08
N LYS A 263 -5.88 -12.24 19.25
CA LYS A 263 -5.24 -12.37 20.58
C LYS A 263 -5.17 -11.04 21.30
N VAL A 264 -4.70 -9.99 20.64
CA VAL A 264 -4.62 -8.65 21.23
C VAL A 264 -6.02 -8.12 21.53
N ALA A 265 -6.98 -8.36 20.66
CA ALA A 265 -8.37 -7.97 20.88
C ALA A 265 -8.96 -8.64 22.13
N SER A 266 -8.69 -9.93 22.37
CA SER A 266 -9.14 -10.61 23.58
C SER A 266 -8.53 -10.01 24.85
N GLN A 267 -7.27 -9.61 24.80
CA GLN A 267 -6.60 -8.93 25.92
C GLN A 267 -7.20 -7.54 26.18
N ILE A 268 -7.53 -6.79 25.14
CA ILE A 268 -8.19 -5.49 25.27
C ILE A 268 -9.60 -5.64 25.84
N LEU A 269 -10.35 -6.65 25.39
CA LEU A 269 -11.67 -6.97 25.93
C LEU A 269 -11.60 -7.27 27.43
N GLN A 270 -10.61 -8.05 27.85
CA GLN A 270 -10.41 -8.37 29.26
C GLN A 270 -10.09 -7.14 30.09
N ALA A 271 -9.24 -6.25 29.58
CA ALA A 271 -8.79 -5.06 30.30
C ALA A 271 -9.82 -3.92 30.32
N TYR A 272 -10.50 -3.70 29.21
CA TYR A 272 -11.31 -2.48 28.99
C TYR A 272 -12.74 -2.76 28.48
N GLY A 273 -13.10 -4.01 28.21
CA GLY A 273 -14.41 -4.38 27.66
C GLY A 273 -14.61 -3.92 26.20
N MET A 274 -15.85 -3.97 25.75
CA MET A 274 -16.22 -3.57 24.38
C MET A 274 -15.95 -2.08 24.08
N LYS A 275 -16.01 -1.23 25.09
CA LYS A 275 -15.70 0.19 24.93
C LYS A 275 -14.26 0.43 24.52
N GLY A 276 -13.32 -0.30 25.13
CA GLY A 276 -11.91 -0.24 24.73
C GLY A 276 -11.67 -0.80 23.34
N LEU A 277 -12.32 -1.90 23.00
CA LEU A 277 -12.22 -2.49 21.67
C LEU A 277 -12.79 -1.57 20.59
N GLY A 278 -13.96 -0.97 20.83
CA GLY A 278 -14.58 -0.01 19.91
C GLY A 278 -13.76 1.28 19.70
N PHE A 279 -12.91 1.63 20.66
CA PHE A 279 -11.99 2.76 20.56
C PHE A 279 -10.87 2.51 19.53
N CYS A 280 -10.42 1.26 19.37
CA CYS A 280 -9.23 0.94 18.56
C CYS A 280 -9.47 0.02 17.37
N ALA A 281 -10.66 -0.59 17.24
CA ALA A 281 -10.93 -1.61 16.24
C ALA A 281 -12.22 -1.37 15.46
N LYS A 282 -12.28 -1.92 14.26
CA LYS A 282 -13.48 -1.95 13.39
C LYS A 282 -14.34 -3.14 13.80
N LEU A 283 -15.37 -2.88 14.61
CA LEU A 283 -16.13 -3.92 15.31
C LEU A 283 -16.90 -4.90 14.42
N HIS A 284 -17.22 -4.52 13.18
CA HIS A 284 -17.92 -5.42 12.25
C HIS A 284 -17.05 -6.55 11.69
N PHE A 285 -15.73 -6.49 11.87
CA PHE A 285 -14.84 -7.58 11.48
C PHE A 285 -15.10 -8.83 12.33
N LYS A 286 -14.92 -10.00 11.73
CA LYS A 286 -15.07 -11.30 12.43
C LYS A 286 -14.14 -11.47 13.63
N ASN A 287 -13.06 -10.69 13.66
CA ASN A 287 -12.10 -10.67 14.78
C ASN A 287 -12.79 -10.35 16.12
N THR A 288 -13.83 -9.52 16.12
CA THR A 288 -14.60 -9.20 17.33
C THR A 288 -15.19 -10.45 17.97
N GLU A 289 -15.85 -11.30 17.19
CA GLU A 289 -16.43 -12.56 17.70
C GLU A 289 -15.33 -13.58 18.10
N LYS A 290 -14.26 -13.66 17.32
CA LYS A 290 -13.12 -14.52 17.66
C LYS A 290 -12.44 -14.10 18.97
N ALA A 291 -12.32 -12.80 19.21
CA ALA A 291 -11.77 -12.26 20.47
C ALA A 291 -12.65 -12.64 21.66
N LYS A 292 -13.97 -12.55 21.54
CA LYS A 292 -14.92 -12.98 22.58
C LYS A 292 -14.79 -14.48 22.88
N GLN A 293 -14.67 -15.31 21.84
CA GLN A 293 -14.49 -16.75 21.98
C GLN A 293 -13.19 -17.12 22.68
N LEU A 294 -12.11 -16.39 22.44
CA LEU A 294 -10.83 -16.58 23.12
C LEU A 294 -10.90 -16.23 24.60
N LEU A 295 -11.74 -15.27 24.97
CA LEU A 295 -11.92 -14.83 26.34
C LEU A 295 -12.72 -15.85 27.17
N GLU A 296 -13.60 -16.63 26.53
CA GLU A 296 -14.45 -17.63 27.16
C GLU A 296 -13.73 -18.97 27.44
N ARG A 297 -12.51 -19.16 26.93
CA ARG A 297 -11.67 -20.35 27.12
C ARG A 297 -10.73 -20.18 28.32
#